data_2d40e1190fc43630192b19a999c55b99
#
_entry.id   2d40e1190fc43630192b19a999c55b99
#
_cell.length_a   1.000
_cell.length_b   1.000
_cell.length_c   1.000
_cell.angle_alpha   90.00
_cell.angle_beta   90.00
_cell.angle_gamma   90.00
#
_symmetry.space_group_name_H-M   'P 1'
#
loop_
_entity.id
_entity.type
_entity.pdbx_description
1 polymer ?
#
loop_
_entity_poly.entity_id
_entity_poly.type
_entity_poly.pdbx_seq_one_letter_code
_entity_poly.pdbx_strand_id
1 'polypeptide(L)'
;SIECRDILSSLASLWRNARMEFNQPFLQLPWRFDAARLAEEVRLLPPAFWLDHPSGLPGNSAVPLVSVNGEMNHAFDGPMQPTKALTSSPYLHRAVASFGEVVARSRLMRLEPGAQVAEHVDFNYHWVSRVRIHVPIVTNPGVRFYCGDESVHMVEGESWLFDSWRRHRVVNDSSISRVHLVIDLAGSSRFWRTVRVASEMKAIDVPFDASPVSNLRTEQFPVAPVMAPGEMLAIVEQLLGDCEANPDNNPEIMKRYRHLLLDLVHDWREIWSLHGFAEPAFAHYRQILQRTASQLAPDPRVLVTASNKVGINPVINQRILAAALRPRRVAEFSPAGIPAV
;
A
#
# COMPACT_ATOMS: atom_id res chain seq x y z
N SER A 1 13.69 -36.36 -13.89
CA SER A 1 12.49 -35.96 -13.05
C SER A 1 12.86 -35.10 -11.86
N ILE A 2 14.15 -34.90 -11.55
CA ILE A 2 14.62 -34.00 -10.48
C ILE A 2 14.76 -32.56 -11.01
N GLU A 3 15.20 -32.35 -12.24
CA GLU A 3 15.35 -31.05 -12.88
C GLU A 3 14.03 -30.24 -13.09
N CYS A 4 12.91 -30.93 -13.29
CA CYS A 4 11.62 -30.23 -13.42
C CYS A 4 11.10 -29.63 -12.11
N ARG A 5 11.40 -30.23 -10.95
CA ARG A 5 11.02 -29.69 -9.64
C ARG A 5 11.84 -28.45 -9.28
N ASP A 6 13.10 -28.43 -9.63
CA ASP A 6 14.01 -27.30 -9.35
C ASP A 6 13.71 -26.10 -10.26
N ILE A 7 13.31 -26.34 -11.50
CA ILE A 7 12.85 -25.29 -12.42
C ILE A 7 11.49 -24.70 -11.95
N LEU A 8 10.56 -25.53 -11.47
CA LEU A 8 9.27 -25.06 -10.97
C LEU A 8 9.40 -24.31 -9.63
N SER A 9 10.34 -24.74 -8.76
CA SER A 9 10.66 -24.00 -7.53
C SER A 9 11.38 -22.68 -7.82
N SER A 10 12.23 -22.64 -8.84
CA SER A 10 12.88 -21.43 -9.35
C SER A 10 11.89 -20.47 -10.00
N LEU A 11 10.94 -20.97 -10.79
CA LEU A 11 9.88 -20.16 -11.38
C LEU A 11 8.89 -19.64 -10.34
N ALA A 12 8.54 -20.43 -9.32
CA ALA A 12 7.74 -19.94 -8.19
C ALA A 12 8.45 -18.85 -7.39
N SER A 13 9.78 -18.78 -7.41
CA SER A 13 10.55 -17.70 -6.82
C SER A 13 10.53 -16.39 -7.64
N LEU A 14 10.27 -16.47 -8.95
CA LEU A 14 10.21 -15.31 -9.85
C LEU A 14 8.87 -14.55 -9.80
N TRP A 15 7.82 -15.15 -9.25
CA TRP A 15 6.49 -14.54 -9.07
C TRP A 15 6.28 -13.96 -7.66
N ARG A 16 7.35 -13.81 -6.89
CA ARG A 16 7.29 -13.09 -5.61
C ARG A 16 7.06 -11.61 -5.90
N ASN A 17 5.99 -11.10 -5.33
CA ASN A 17 5.47 -9.73 -5.42
C ASN A 17 6.49 -8.63 -5.65
N ALA A 18 6.05 -7.55 -6.30
CA ALA A 18 6.70 -6.23 -6.25
C ALA A 18 7.03 -5.75 -4.82
N ARG A 19 6.30 -6.24 -3.80
CA ARG A 19 6.58 -6.04 -2.37
C ARG A 19 7.84 -6.73 -1.86
N MET A 20 8.36 -7.75 -2.51
CA MET A 20 9.46 -8.59 -2.00
C MET A 20 10.79 -8.29 -2.67
N GLU A 21 10.96 -7.09 -3.22
CA GLU A 21 12.26 -6.67 -3.73
C GLU A 21 13.24 -6.33 -2.58
N PHE A 22 12.76 -6.15 -1.35
CA PHE A 22 13.62 -6.11 -0.16
C PHE A 22 13.14 -7.14 0.88
N ASN A 23 14.06 -7.97 1.35
CA ASN A 23 13.75 -9.13 2.21
C ASN A 23 14.07 -8.86 3.69
N GLN A 24 13.82 -7.66 4.17
CA GLN A 24 14.11 -7.23 5.54
C GLN A 24 12.97 -6.39 6.08
N PRO A 25 12.73 -6.36 7.41
CA PRO A 25 11.63 -5.61 8.01
C PRO A 25 11.70 -4.11 7.73
N PHE A 26 12.93 -3.55 7.72
CA PHE A 26 13.19 -2.14 7.49
C PHE A 26 14.32 -1.94 6.49
N LEU A 27 14.23 -0.90 5.69
CA LEU A 27 15.27 -0.45 4.79
C LEU A 27 15.38 1.07 4.84
N GLN A 28 16.56 1.57 5.20
CA GLN A 28 16.87 2.98 5.09
C GLN A 28 17.19 3.33 3.63
N LEU A 29 16.50 4.33 3.10
CA LEU A 29 16.71 4.83 1.75
C LEU A 29 17.80 5.92 1.73
N PRO A 30 18.42 6.21 0.56
CA PRO A 30 19.52 7.17 0.52
C PRO A 30 19.09 8.64 0.63
N TRP A 31 17.81 8.99 0.42
CA TRP A 31 17.36 10.39 0.46
C TRP A 31 17.41 10.96 1.87
N ARG A 32 17.91 12.20 1.97
CA ARG A 32 18.02 12.97 3.20
C ARG A 32 17.38 14.34 3.03
N PHE A 33 16.69 14.80 4.08
CA PHE A 33 15.91 16.02 4.08
C PHE A 33 16.32 16.93 5.25
N ASP A 34 16.20 18.23 5.07
CA ASP A 34 16.31 19.22 6.16
C ASP A 34 15.05 19.13 7.04
N ALA A 35 15.12 18.35 8.09
CA ALA A 35 13.99 18.12 8.98
C ALA A 35 13.51 19.40 9.68
N ALA A 36 14.41 20.34 9.97
CA ALA A 36 14.05 21.62 10.61
C ALA A 36 13.16 22.47 9.69
N ARG A 37 13.49 22.51 8.39
CA ARG A 37 12.65 23.18 7.39
C ARG A 37 11.31 22.51 7.18
N LEU A 38 11.28 21.18 7.14
CA LEU A 38 10.01 20.43 7.08
C LEU A 38 9.16 20.70 8.31
N ALA A 39 9.75 20.71 9.52
CA ALA A 39 9.05 20.98 10.77
C ALA A 39 8.48 22.41 10.83
N GLU A 40 9.21 23.40 10.29
CA GLU A 40 8.71 24.77 10.17
C GLU A 40 7.44 24.84 9.32
N GLU A 41 7.43 24.21 8.13
CA GLU A 41 6.25 24.17 7.27
C GLU A 41 5.07 23.43 7.94
N VAL A 42 5.34 22.32 8.61
CA VAL A 42 4.32 21.57 9.38
C VAL A 42 3.68 22.43 10.46
N ARG A 43 4.47 23.22 11.19
CA ARG A 43 4.00 24.12 12.24
C ARG A 43 3.11 25.25 11.73
N LEU A 44 3.32 25.67 10.48
CA LEU A 44 2.55 26.74 9.82
C LEU A 44 1.22 26.25 9.24
N LEU A 45 0.99 24.93 9.16
CA LEU A 45 -0.26 24.39 8.64
C LEU A 45 -1.43 24.74 9.57
N PRO A 46 -2.58 25.18 9.01
CA PRO A 46 -3.79 25.42 9.78
C PRO A 46 -4.21 24.17 10.59
N PRO A 47 -4.62 24.34 11.86
CA PRO A 47 -5.12 23.24 12.68
C PRO A 47 -6.26 22.44 12.02
N ALA A 48 -7.12 23.11 11.25
CA ALA A 48 -8.24 22.49 10.53
C ALA A 48 -7.80 21.52 9.43
N PHE A 49 -6.53 21.47 9.03
CA PHE A 49 -6.02 20.49 8.07
C PHE A 49 -5.72 19.12 8.72
N TRP A 50 -5.59 19.08 10.04
CA TRP A 50 -5.39 17.86 10.78
C TRP A 50 -6.72 17.14 11.00
N LEU A 51 -6.91 16.05 10.25
CA LEU A 51 -8.08 15.19 10.34
C LEU A 51 -7.79 14.04 11.30
N ASP A 52 -8.81 13.61 12.05
CA ASP A 52 -8.71 12.40 12.86
C ASP A 52 -8.42 11.19 11.96
N HIS A 53 -7.61 10.27 12.45
CA HIS A 53 -7.32 9.06 11.70
C HIS A 53 -8.60 8.20 11.56
N PRO A 54 -8.90 7.67 10.35
CA PRO A 54 -10.16 6.95 10.10
C PRO A 54 -10.35 5.69 10.94
N SER A 55 -9.29 5.17 11.57
CA SER A 55 -9.39 4.06 12.54
C SER A 55 -9.93 4.49 13.91
N GLY A 56 -10.16 5.78 14.15
CA GLY A 56 -10.65 6.29 15.43
C GLY A 56 -9.69 6.12 16.61
N LEU A 57 -8.40 5.84 16.35
CA LEU A 57 -7.40 5.66 17.40
C LEU A 57 -7.06 7.00 18.04
N PRO A 58 -7.23 7.14 19.37
CA PRO A 58 -6.90 8.37 20.08
C PRO A 58 -5.44 8.81 19.85
N GLY A 59 -5.23 10.12 19.72
CA GLY A 59 -3.89 10.69 19.51
C GLY A 59 -3.29 10.45 18.13
N ASN A 60 -4.08 9.94 17.18
CA ASN A 60 -3.70 9.78 15.78
C ASN A 60 -4.42 10.79 14.90
N SER A 61 -3.68 11.59 14.15
CA SER A 61 -4.24 12.51 13.16
C SER A 61 -3.36 12.60 11.90
N ALA A 62 -3.94 13.08 10.81
CA ALA A 62 -3.25 13.17 9.54
C ALA A 62 -3.62 14.44 8.77
N VAL A 63 -2.67 14.98 8.00
CA VAL A 63 -2.92 15.99 6.97
C VAL A 63 -2.75 15.33 5.61
N PRO A 64 -3.82 15.19 4.80
CA PRO A 64 -3.68 14.77 3.42
C PRO A 64 -2.84 15.75 2.61
N LEU A 65 -1.80 15.27 1.92
CA LEU A 65 -0.93 16.05 1.05
C LEU A 65 -1.16 15.74 -0.43
N VAL A 66 -1.32 14.44 -0.75
CA VAL A 66 -1.83 13.95 -2.04
C VAL A 66 -3.01 13.04 -1.72
N SER A 67 -4.16 13.35 -2.27
CA SER A 67 -5.44 12.69 -1.98
C SER A 67 -6.35 12.67 -3.19
N VAL A 68 -7.47 11.98 -3.09
CA VAL A 68 -8.49 11.95 -4.15
C VAL A 68 -9.00 13.37 -4.41
N ASN A 69 -8.90 13.81 -5.67
CA ASN A 69 -9.26 15.13 -6.19
C ASN A 69 -8.56 16.32 -5.48
N GLY A 70 -7.49 16.08 -4.73
CA GLY A 70 -6.80 17.12 -3.95
C GLY A 70 -7.59 17.63 -2.74
N GLU A 71 -8.65 16.93 -2.34
CA GLU A 71 -9.50 17.30 -1.22
C GLU A 71 -8.95 16.78 0.11
N MET A 72 -9.40 17.39 1.22
CA MET A 72 -9.02 16.96 2.57
C MET A 72 -9.81 15.70 2.95
N ASN A 73 -9.41 14.53 2.45
CA ASN A 73 -10.09 13.25 2.66
C ASN A 73 -9.10 12.09 2.88
N HIS A 74 -9.65 10.95 3.30
CA HIS A 74 -8.90 9.70 3.47
C HIS A 74 -9.20 8.65 2.40
N ALA A 75 -9.86 9.04 1.30
CA ALA A 75 -10.26 8.14 0.23
C ALA A 75 -9.05 7.46 -0.46
N PHE A 76 -9.28 6.27 -0.99
CA PHE A 76 -8.28 5.48 -1.72
C PHE A 76 -8.56 5.45 -3.23
N ASP A 77 -9.80 5.67 -3.62
CA ASP A 77 -10.28 5.42 -4.98
C ASP A 77 -10.64 6.74 -5.67
N GLY A 78 -9.84 7.14 -6.61
CA GLY A 78 -10.03 8.35 -7.40
C GLY A 78 -8.72 8.91 -7.92
N PRO A 79 -8.75 9.85 -8.87
CA PRO A 79 -7.56 10.52 -9.35
C PRO A 79 -6.90 11.28 -8.20
N MET A 80 -5.61 11.05 -8.01
CA MET A 80 -4.83 11.68 -6.95
C MET A 80 -4.33 13.04 -7.39
N GLN A 81 -4.46 14.03 -6.52
CA GLN A 81 -3.99 15.39 -6.77
C GLN A 81 -3.36 15.99 -5.51
N PRO A 82 -2.43 16.96 -5.66
CA PRO A 82 -1.92 17.73 -4.53
C PRO A 82 -3.05 18.49 -3.83
N THR A 83 -3.06 18.45 -2.50
CA THR A 83 -3.98 19.25 -1.70
C THR A 83 -3.47 20.69 -1.51
N LYS A 84 -4.35 21.55 -0.97
CA LYS A 84 -3.94 22.89 -0.56
C LYS A 84 -2.81 22.87 0.49
N ALA A 85 -2.79 21.88 1.38
CA ALA A 85 -1.73 21.72 2.36
C ALA A 85 -0.37 21.52 1.68
N LEU A 86 -0.29 20.68 0.66
CA LEU A 86 0.95 20.44 -0.08
C LEU A 86 1.36 21.64 -0.93
N THR A 87 0.42 22.23 -1.67
CA THR A 87 0.72 23.35 -2.58
C THR A 87 1.12 24.63 -1.86
N SER A 88 0.76 24.78 -0.58
CA SER A 88 1.18 25.91 0.27
C SER A 88 2.48 25.65 1.05
N SER A 89 3.10 24.47 0.90
CA SER A 89 4.30 24.04 1.63
C SER A 89 5.40 23.63 0.64
N PRO A 90 6.24 24.58 0.17
CA PRO A 90 7.17 24.34 -0.93
C PRO A 90 8.16 23.20 -0.68
N TYR A 91 8.68 23.07 0.54
CA TYR A 91 9.66 22.03 0.83
C TYR A 91 9.02 20.67 1.06
N LEU A 92 7.85 20.59 1.70
CA LEU A 92 7.05 19.36 1.73
C LEU A 92 6.72 18.88 0.30
N HIS A 93 6.35 19.82 -0.59
CA HIS A 93 6.08 19.50 -1.99
C HIS A 93 7.33 18.94 -2.68
N ARG A 94 8.47 19.58 -2.49
CA ARG A 94 9.76 19.12 -3.01
C ARG A 94 10.14 17.75 -2.44
N ALA A 95 9.96 17.52 -1.16
CA ALA A 95 10.25 16.24 -0.53
C ALA A 95 9.40 15.11 -1.13
N VAL A 96 8.10 15.33 -1.34
CA VAL A 96 7.23 14.35 -2.00
C VAL A 96 7.67 14.09 -3.45
N ALA A 97 8.06 15.12 -4.20
CA ALA A 97 8.46 15.02 -5.60
C ALA A 97 9.87 14.44 -5.80
N SER A 98 10.76 14.53 -4.79
CA SER A 98 12.18 14.19 -4.91
C SER A 98 12.46 12.73 -5.26
N PHE A 99 11.56 11.82 -4.93
CA PHE A 99 11.66 10.42 -5.31
C PHE A 99 11.47 10.22 -6.82
N GLY A 100 10.87 11.20 -7.53
CA GLY A 100 10.65 11.18 -8.98
C GLY A 100 9.69 10.09 -9.44
N GLU A 101 8.83 9.61 -8.56
CA GLU A 101 7.89 8.52 -8.81
C GLU A 101 6.45 9.03 -8.94
N VAL A 102 5.55 8.16 -9.43
CA VAL A 102 4.11 8.44 -9.42
C VAL A 102 3.58 8.19 -8.01
N VAL A 103 3.07 9.23 -7.38
CA VAL A 103 2.56 9.20 -6.01
C VAL A 103 1.11 8.77 -5.99
N ALA A 104 0.82 7.72 -5.24
CA ALA A 104 -0.54 7.24 -5.01
C ALA A 104 -1.24 8.08 -3.95
N ARG A 105 -0.62 8.22 -2.80
CA ARG A 105 -1.14 9.02 -1.70
C ARG A 105 0.01 9.53 -0.84
N SER A 106 -0.15 10.73 -0.27
CA SER A 106 0.82 11.26 0.70
C SER A 106 0.10 11.97 1.84
N ARG A 107 0.64 11.86 3.04
CA ARG A 107 0.09 12.46 4.27
C ARG A 107 1.19 12.83 5.24
N LEU A 108 0.94 13.84 6.06
CA LEU A 108 1.57 13.92 7.37
C LEU A 108 0.80 13.04 8.34
N MET A 109 1.52 12.29 9.16
CA MET A 109 0.95 11.40 10.18
C MET A 109 1.47 11.85 11.55
N ARG A 110 0.57 12.30 12.42
CA ARG A 110 0.91 12.71 13.78
C ARG A 110 0.47 11.63 14.76
N LEU A 111 1.35 11.38 15.73
CA LEU A 111 1.11 10.48 16.86
C LEU A 111 1.47 11.24 18.14
N GLU A 112 0.47 11.50 18.97
CA GLU A 112 0.61 12.28 20.20
C GLU A 112 1.45 11.56 21.28
N PRO A 113 1.95 12.30 22.30
CA PRO A 113 2.66 11.69 23.44
C PRO A 113 1.86 10.56 24.09
N GLY A 114 2.51 9.44 24.34
CA GLY A 114 1.89 8.25 24.94
C GLY A 114 0.93 7.48 24.03
N ALA A 115 0.67 7.96 22.81
CA ALA A 115 -0.20 7.28 21.86
C ALA A 115 0.54 6.16 21.09
N GLN A 116 -0.23 5.23 20.57
CA GLN A 116 0.32 4.12 19.78
C GLN A 116 -0.58 3.78 18.59
N VAL A 117 0.03 3.21 17.57
CA VAL A 117 -0.66 2.45 16.53
C VAL A 117 -0.54 0.99 16.91
N ALA A 118 -1.68 0.35 17.21
CA ALA A 118 -1.71 -1.06 17.61
C ALA A 118 -1.13 -1.98 16.51
N GLU A 119 -0.69 -3.17 16.91
CA GLU A 119 -0.14 -4.14 15.98
C GLU A 119 -1.17 -4.56 14.93
N HIS A 120 -0.77 -4.44 13.66
CA HIS A 120 -1.61 -4.78 12.51
C HIS A 120 -0.75 -5.20 11.32
N VAL A 121 -1.44 -5.56 10.23
CA VAL A 121 -0.86 -5.85 8.91
C VAL A 121 -1.64 -5.04 7.88
N ASP A 122 -0.96 -4.41 6.96
CA ASP A 122 -1.55 -3.70 5.84
C ASP A 122 -1.92 -4.69 4.72
N PHE A 123 -3.16 -5.17 4.70
CA PHE A 123 -3.56 -6.22 3.75
C PHE A 123 -4.74 -5.85 2.84
N ASN A 124 -5.18 -4.59 2.79
CA ASN A 124 -6.19 -4.20 1.81
C ASN A 124 -5.60 -4.10 0.38
N TYR A 125 -6.47 -3.92 -0.62
CA TYR A 125 -6.07 -3.88 -2.03
C TYR A 125 -5.06 -2.77 -2.36
N HIS A 126 -5.12 -1.62 -1.68
CA HIS A 126 -4.17 -0.51 -1.90
C HIS A 126 -2.71 -0.99 -1.82
N TRP A 127 -2.44 -1.93 -0.92
CA TRP A 127 -1.10 -2.45 -0.64
C TRP A 127 -0.66 -3.60 -1.55
N VAL A 128 -1.48 -4.04 -2.48
CA VAL A 128 -1.09 -5.12 -3.42
C VAL A 128 0.10 -4.70 -4.29
N SER A 129 0.13 -3.44 -4.70
CA SER A 129 1.17 -2.93 -5.61
C SER A 129 1.93 -1.70 -5.09
N ARG A 130 1.72 -1.29 -3.83
CA ARG A 130 2.32 -0.05 -3.29
C ARG A 130 3.10 -0.31 -2.03
N VAL A 131 4.13 0.50 -1.84
CA VAL A 131 4.92 0.59 -0.61
C VAL A 131 4.80 2.00 -0.03
N ARG A 132 5.10 2.14 1.25
CA ARG A 132 5.09 3.42 1.95
C ARG A 132 6.48 3.82 2.36
N ILE A 133 6.88 5.00 1.89
CA ILE A 133 8.07 5.69 2.39
C ILE A 133 7.69 6.51 3.63
N HIS A 134 8.52 6.44 4.65
CA HIS A 134 8.46 7.29 5.83
C HIS A 134 9.61 8.29 5.82
N VAL A 135 9.31 9.56 6.06
CA VAL A 135 10.30 10.61 6.33
C VAL A 135 9.95 11.21 7.69
N PRO A 136 10.72 10.91 8.75
CA PRO A 136 10.52 11.53 10.06
C PRO A 136 10.81 13.01 9.99
N ILE A 137 9.87 13.84 10.47
CA ILE A 137 10.02 15.30 10.53
C ILE A 137 10.24 15.75 11.97
N VAL A 138 9.41 15.26 12.89
CA VAL A 138 9.53 15.49 14.33
C VAL A 138 9.48 14.13 15.02
N THR A 139 10.53 13.79 15.74
CA THR A 139 10.63 12.50 16.43
C THR A 139 11.62 12.60 17.61
N ASN A 140 11.78 11.56 18.39
CA ASN A 140 12.85 11.38 19.36
C ASN A 140 13.05 9.88 19.68
N PRO A 141 14.11 9.50 20.42
CA PRO A 141 14.41 8.10 20.70
C PRO A 141 13.30 7.30 21.40
N GLY A 142 12.34 7.94 22.06
CA GLY A 142 11.15 7.30 22.65
C GLY A 142 10.10 6.90 21.61
N VAL A 143 10.26 7.31 20.34
CA VAL A 143 9.41 6.86 19.23
C VAL A 143 10.04 5.62 18.62
N ARG A 144 9.32 4.48 18.71
CA ARG A 144 9.80 3.19 18.21
C ARG A 144 8.82 2.62 17.20
N PHE A 145 9.36 2.20 16.06
CA PHE A 145 8.65 1.48 15.03
C PHE A 145 9.06 0.00 15.09
N TYR A 146 8.08 -0.90 15.22
CA TYR A 146 8.27 -2.35 15.27
C TYR A 146 7.74 -2.99 13.99
N CYS A 147 8.49 -3.92 13.41
CA CYS A 147 8.09 -4.69 12.24
C CYS A 147 8.67 -6.10 12.33
N GLY A 148 7.82 -7.12 12.44
CA GLY A 148 8.25 -8.47 12.80
C GLY A 148 8.98 -8.45 14.14
N ASP A 149 10.14 -9.07 14.18
CA ASP A 149 10.97 -9.19 15.39
C ASP A 149 11.96 -8.02 15.57
N GLU A 150 11.93 -7.03 14.67
CA GLU A 150 12.85 -5.89 14.70
C GLU A 150 12.16 -4.60 15.14
N SER A 151 12.95 -3.68 15.65
CA SER A 151 12.49 -2.31 15.95
C SER A 151 13.55 -1.27 15.64
N VAL A 152 13.11 -0.13 15.12
CA VAL A 152 13.98 1.00 14.82
C VAL A 152 13.45 2.30 15.41
N HIS A 153 14.35 3.23 15.68
CA HIS A 153 14.05 4.64 15.77
C HIS A 153 14.47 5.28 14.44
N MET A 154 13.50 5.81 13.69
CA MET A 154 13.76 6.50 12.43
C MET A 154 14.13 7.94 12.76
N VAL A 155 15.37 8.35 12.46
CA VAL A 155 15.90 9.69 12.80
C VAL A 155 15.35 10.75 11.85
N GLU A 156 15.24 11.97 12.33
CA GLU A 156 14.74 13.13 11.59
C GLU A 156 15.49 13.36 10.28
N GLY A 157 14.75 13.62 9.20
CA GLY A 157 15.30 13.85 7.86
C GLY A 157 15.73 12.59 7.10
N GLU A 158 15.71 11.43 7.71
CA GLU A 158 15.94 10.16 7.02
C GLU A 158 14.75 9.76 6.16
N SER A 159 14.94 8.78 5.28
CA SER A 159 13.86 8.15 4.54
C SER A 159 13.93 6.63 4.69
N TRP A 160 12.77 6.00 4.91
CA TRP A 160 12.66 4.59 5.26
C TRP A 160 11.55 3.90 4.51
N LEU A 161 11.79 2.64 4.12
CA LEU A 161 10.76 1.66 3.80
C LEU A 161 10.64 0.67 4.95
N PHE A 162 9.46 0.05 5.09
CA PHE A 162 9.27 -1.13 5.91
C PHE A 162 8.32 -2.11 5.19
N ASP A 163 8.42 -3.39 5.54
CA ASP A 163 7.54 -4.41 4.98
C ASP A 163 6.18 -4.40 5.69
N SER A 164 5.22 -3.67 5.14
CA SER A 164 3.87 -3.53 5.71
C SER A 164 3.02 -4.81 5.67
N TRP A 165 3.48 -5.86 5.00
CA TRP A 165 2.89 -7.20 5.05
C TRP A 165 3.27 -7.97 6.33
N ARG A 166 4.37 -7.58 7.02
CA ARG A 166 4.69 -8.07 8.36
C ARG A 166 3.82 -7.38 9.41
N ARG A 167 3.65 -8.03 10.55
CA ARG A 167 3.03 -7.39 11.72
C ARG A 167 3.88 -6.22 12.16
N HIS A 168 3.25 -5.07 12.31
CA HIS A 168 3.94 -3.84 12.68
C HIS A 168 3.09 -2.98 13.60
N ARG A 169 3.77 -2.18 14.42
CA ARG A 169 3.17 -1.23 15.35
C ARG A 169 4.11 -0.04 15.58
N VAL A 170 3.55 1.06 16.05
CA VAL A 170 4.32 2.25 16.41
C VAL A 170 3.94 2.70 17.82
N VAL A 171 4.92 3.05 18.61
CA VAL A 171 4.73 3.57 19.97
C VAL A 171 5.43 4.93 20.06
N ASN A 172 4.75 5.93 20.61
CA ASN A 172 5.34 7.20 21.00
C ASN A 172 5.41 7.28 22.53
N ASP A 173 6.45 6.69 23.09
CA ASP A 173 6.75 6.75 24.53
C ASP A 173 7.63 7.98 24.85
N SER A 174 7.18 9.15 24.39
CA SER A 174 7.89 10.41 24.55
C SER A 174 6.94 11.53 24.97
N SER A 175 7.50 12.69 25.32
CA SER A 175 6.75 13.88 25.72
C SER A 175 6.38 14.82 24.57
N ILE A 176 6.72 14.48 23.32
CA ILE A 176 6.44 15.31 22.15
C ILE A 176 5.60 14.55 21.12
N SER A 177 4.79 15.28 20.35
CA SER A 177 4.08 14.72 19.22
C SER A 177 5.05 14.33 18.12
N ARG A 178 4.97 13.12 17.62
CA ARG A 178 5.74 12.63 16.47
C ARG A 178 5.02 13.00 15.18
N VAL A 179 5.74 13.51 14.18
CA VAL A 179 5.22 13.76 12.83
C VAL A 179 6.11 13.10 11.79
N HIS A 180 5.53 12.23 10.97
CA HIS A 180 6.18 11.67 9.79
C HIS A 180 5.44 12.12 8.52
N LEU A 181 6.20 12.49 7.49
CA LEU A 181 5.70 12.50 6.12
C LEU A 181 5.66 11.05 5.63
N VAL A 182 4.52 10.61 5.09
CA VAL A 182 4.37 9.30 4.45
C VAL A 182 3.98 9.46 2.98
N ILE A 183 4.57 8.63 2.12
CA ILE A 183 4.37 8.68 0.67
C ILE A 183 4.13 7.26 0.18
N ASP A 184 2.95 7.00 -0.37
CA ASP A 184 2.58 5.71 -0.95
C ASP A 184 2.85 5.75 -2.46
N LEU A 185 3.58 4.76 -2.97
CA LEU A 185 3.90 4.65 -4.40
C LEU A 185 4.12 3.19 -4.83
N ALA A 186 3.93 2.90 -6.12
CA ALA A 186 4.23 1.57 -6.68
C ALA A 186 5.73 1.40 -6.98
N GLY A 187 6.39 2.48 -7.34
CA GLY A 187 7.79 2.48 -7.73
C GLY A 187 8.03 2.05 -9.18
N SER A 188 8.84 2.81 -9.88
CA SER A 188 9.35 2.43 -11.21
C SER A 188 10.54 1.48 -11.07
N SER A 189 11.00 0.92 -12.20
CA SER A 189 12.24 0.12 -12.23
C SER A 189 13.45 0.89 -11.71
N ARG A 190 13.48 2.23 -11.86
CA ARG A 190 14.53 3.08 -11.30
C ARG A 190 14.48 3.09 -9.78
N PHE A 191 13.30 3.28 -9.19
CA PHE A 191 13.10 3.27 -7.75
C PHE A 191 13.53 1.92 -7.15
N TRP A 192 13.07 0.81 -7.73
CA TRP A 192 13.40 -0.52 -7.24
C TRP A 192 14.88 -0.88 -7.42
N ARG A 193 15.56 -0.37 -8.47
CA ARG A 193 17.04 -0.48 -8.55
C ARG A 193 17.71 0.26 -7.40
N THR A 194 17.27 1.46 -7.06
CA THR A 194 17.79 2.21 -5.90
C THR A 194 17.56 1.46 -4.59
N VAL A 195 16.37 0.92 -4.39
CA VAL A 195 16.02 0.11 -3.21
C VAL A 195 16.98 -1.07 -3.04
N ARG A 196 17.29 -1.80 -4.11
CA ARG A 196 18.19 -2.97 -4.05
C ARG A 196 19.63 -2.66 -3.63
N VAL A 197 20.09 -1.45 -3.87
CA VAL A 197 21.47 -1.03 -3.55
C VAL A 197 21.52 0.08 -2.49
N ALA A 198 20.40 0.37 -1.84
CA ALA A 198 20.25 1.52 -0.95
C ALA A 198 21.30 1.55 0.18
N SER A 199 21.64 0.38 0.74
CA SER A 199 22.64 0.25 1.81
C SER A 199 24.08 0.58 1.35
N GLU A 200 24.35 0.54 0.05
CA GLU A 200 25.68 0.80 -0.55
C GLU A 200 25.77 2.24 -1.10
N MET A 201 24.65 2.95 -1.17
CA MET A 201 24.59 4.28 -1.74
C MET A 201 25.01 5.37 -0.74
N LYS A 202 25.66 6.39 -1.26
CA LYS A 202 25.84 7.65 -0.52
C LYS A 202 24.50 8.36 -0.36
N ALA A 203 24.39 9.14 0.72
CA ALA A 203 23.24 9.99 0.94
C ALA A 203 22.99 10.94 -0.24
N ILE A 204 21.72 11.10 -0.59
CA ILE A 204 21.22 12.02 -1.60
C ILE A 204 20.51 13.14 -0.85
N ASP A 205 21.19 14.25 -0.64
CA ASP A 205 20.60 15.41 0.00
C ASP A 205 19.57 16.08 -0.90
N VAL A 206 18.39 16.35 -0.34
CA VAL A 206 17.33 17.13 -0.98
C VAL A 206 17.30 18.51 -0.33
N PRO A 207 17.99 19.50 -0.91
CA PRO A 207 18.09 20.82 -0.30
C PRO A 207 16.76 21.55 -0.34
N PHE A 208 16.59 22.46 0.64
CA PHE A 208 15.50 23.43 0.56
C PHE A 208 15.64 24.32 -0.68
N ASP A 209 14.55 24.47 -1.38
CA ASP A 209 14.41 25.42 -2.51
C ASP A 209 12.94 25.83 -2.59
N ALA A 210 12.70 27.12 -2.49
CA ALA A 210 11.36 27.70 -2.51
C ALA A 210 10.72 27.76 -3.91
N SER A 211 11.47 27.38 -4.97
CA SER A 211 10.94 27.37 -6.33
C SER A 211 9.77 26.40 -6.46
N PRO A 212 8.74 26.75 -7.24
CA PRO A 212 7.60 25.87 -7.48
C PRO A 212 8.01 24.48 -7.99
N VAL A 213 7.42 23.44 -7.47
CA VAL A 213 7.60 22.07 -7.96
C VAL A 213 6.64 21.84 -9.13
N SER A 214 7.18 21.66 -10.33
CA SER A 214 6.38 21.52 -11.57
C SER A 214 6.19 20.06 -12.02
N ASN A 215 6.85 19.10 -11.37
CA ASN A 215 6.98 17.73 -11.88
C ASN A 215 6.42 16.64 -10.95
N LEU A 216 5.59 16.98 -9.97
CA LEU A 216 4.91 15.97 -9.15
C LEU A 216 3.89 15.24 -10.02
N ARG A 217 4.13 13.95 -10.20
CA ARG A 217 3.19 13.02 -10.87
C ARG A 217 2.40 12.25 -9.85
N THR A 218 1.09 12.16 -10.06
CA THR A 218 0.17 11.47 -9.16
C THR A 218 -0.63 10.42 -9.91
N GLU A 219 -1.10 9.39 -9.21
CA GLU A 219 -1.92 8.34 -9.80
C GLU A 219 -3.25 8.92 -10.31
N GLN A 220 -3.55 8.68 -11.58
CA GLN A 220 -4.84 9.06 -12.19
C GLN A 220 -5.78 7.86 -12.30
N PHE A 221 -5.23 6.66 -12.43
CA PHE A 221 -5.98 5.41 -12.59
C PHE A 221 -5.55 4.39 -11.52
N PRO A 222 -5.86 4.64 -10.22
CA PRO A 222 -5.39 3.77 -9.14
C PRO A 222 -6.04 2.38 -9.14
N VAL A 223 -7.25 2.27 -9.66
CA VAL A 223 -8.02 1.02 -9.69
C VAL A 223 -8.93 0.98 -10.92
N ALA A 224 -8.94 -0.15 -11.63
CA ALA A 224 -9.87 -0.38 -12.72
C ALA A 224 -11.31 -0.61 -12.23
N PRO A 225 -12.34 -0.32 -13.05
CA PRO A 225 -13.76 -0.61 -12.72
C PRO A 225 -14.03 -2.09 -12.45
N VAL A 226 -13.33 -2.96 -13.17
CA VAL A 226 -13.36 -4.42 -13.02
C VAL A 226 -11.92 -4.89 -12.99
N MET A 227 -11.55 -5.67 -11.98
CA MET A 227 -10.20 -6.24 -11.86
C MET A 227 -9.88 -7.12 -13.05
N ALA A 228 -8.71 -6.95 -13.66
CA ALA A 228 -8.28 -7.81 -14.76
C ALA A 228 -8.10 -9.27 -14.29
N PRO A 229 -8.49 -10.30 -15.08
CA PRO A 229 -8.38 -11.70 -14.66
C PRO A 229 -6.96 -12.14 -14.30
N GLY A 230 -5.94 -11.59 -14.98
CA GLY A 230 -4.53 -11.86 -14.66
C GLY A 230 -4.10 -11.29 -13.31
N GLU A 231 -4.59 -10.11 -12.94
CA GLU A 231 -4.35 -9.51 -11.64
C GLU A 231 -5.02 -10.33 -10.53
N MET A 232 -6.30 -10.71 -10.72
CA MET A 232 -7.01 -11.56 -9.77
C MET A 232 -6.28 -12.89 -9.55
N LEU A 233 -5.85 -13.55 -10.62
CA LEU A 233 -5.07 -14.78 -10.53
C LEU A 233 -3.78 -14.59 -9.73
N ALA A 234 -3.04 -13.54 -10.00
CA ALA A 234 -1.79 -13.25 -9.28
C ALA A 234 -2.01 -13.05 -7.77
N ILE A 235 -3.08 -12.33 -7.39
CA ILE A 235 -3.44 -12.13 -5.97
C ILE A 235 -3.85 -13.46 -5.32
N VAL A 236 -4.65 -14.27 -6.02
CA VAL A 236 -5.10 -15.58 -5.55
C VAL A 236 -3.93 -16.53 -5.34
N GLU A 237 -3.07 -16.69 -6.33
CA GLU A 237 -1.92 -17.62 -6.25
C GLU A 237 -0.94 -17.22 -5.16
N GLN A 238 -0.69 -15.93 -4.99
CA GLN A 238 0.15 -15.44 -3.92
C GLN A 238 -0.43 -15.76 -2.55
N LEU A 239 -1.72 -15.52 -2.34
CA LEU A 239 -2.37 -15.79 -1.07
C LEU A 239 -2.41 -17.28 -0.74
N LEU A 240 -2.74 -18.12 -1.73
CA LEU A 240 -2.73 -19.57 -1.58
C LEU A 240 -1.33 -20.09 -1.27
N GLY A 241 -0.30 -19.62 -1.98
CA GLY A 241 1.09 -20.01 -1.74
C GLY A 241 1.59 -19.65 -0.34
N ASP A 242 1.20 -18.49 0.19
CA ASP A 242 1.53 -18.09 1.56
C ASP A 242 0.79 -18.97 2.60
N CYS A 243 -0.45 -19.35 2.34
CA CYS A 243 -1.17 -20.28 3.22
C CYS A 243 -0.62 -21.71 3.13
N GLU A 244 -0.23 -22.19 1.94
CA GLU A 244 0.37 -23.52 1.75
C GLU A 244 1.73 -23.65 2.44
N ALA A 245 2.48 -22.56 2.54
CA ALA A 245 3.75 -22.53 3.28
C ALA A 245 3.59 -22.63 4.80
N ASN A 246 2.36 -22.53 5.33
CA ASN A 246 2.08 -22.71 6.76
C ASN A 246 1.70 -24.17 7.05
N PRO A 247 2.57 -24.95 7.74
CA PRO A 247 2.34 -26.37 8.00
C PRO A 247 1.17 -26.65 8.95
N ASP A 248 0.70 -25.64 9.68
CA ASP A 248 -0.42 -25.79 10.62
C ASP A 248 -1.79 -25.75 9.90
N ASN A 249 -1.83 -25.37 8.62
CA ASN A 249 -3.07 -25.33 7.86
C ASN A 249 -3.53 -26.74 7.46
N ASN A 250 -4.83 -27.00 7.63
CA ASN A 250 -5.43 -28.29 7.25
C ASN A 250 -5.39 -28.48 5.71
N PRO A 251 -4.79 -29.58 5.19
CA PRO A 251 -4.63 -29.83 3.77
C PRO A 251 -5.94 -29.92 2.98
N GLU A 252 -7.00 -30.51 3.57
CA GLU A 252 -8.30 -30.64 2.91
C GLU A 252 -8.99 -29.28 2.78
N ILE A 253 -8.88 -28.43 3.79
CA ILE A 253 -9.38 -27.06 3.74
C ILE A 253 -8.58 -26.25 2.71
N MET A 254 -7.25 -26.40 2.66
CA MET A 254 -6.40 -25.79 1.63
C MET A 254 -6.85 -26.18 0.24
N LYS A 255 -7.07 -27.46 -0.01
CA LYS A 255 -7.56 -27.96 -1.33
C LYS A 255 -8.91 -27.35 -1.68
N ARG A 256 -9.85 -27.28 -0.74
CA ARG A 256 -11.16 -26.66 -0.92
C ARG A 256 -11.03 -25.17 -1.29
N TYR A 257 -10.19 -24.41 -0.57
CA TYR A 257 -9.99 -22.98 -0.84
C TYR A 257 -9.27 -22.73 -2.17
N ARG A 258 -8.34 -23.60 -2.52
CA ARG A 258 -7.70 -23.56 -3.85
C ARG A 258 -8.74 -23.70 -4.96
N HIS A 259 -9.62 -24.70 -4.89
CA HIS A 259 -10.68 -24.87 -5.88
C HIS A 259 -11.61 -23.66 -5.90
N LEU A 260 -12.11 -23.22 -4.76
CA LEU A 260 -13.01 -22.06 -4.63
C LEU A 260 -12.45 -20.81 -5.30
N LEU A 261 -11.18 -20.48 -5.04
CA LEU A 261 -10.56 -19.27 -5.57
C LEU A 261 -10.16 -19.39 -7.04
N LEU A 262 -9.77 -20.58 -7.50
CA LEU A 262 -9.53 -20.82 -8.93
C LEU A 262 -10.82 -20.80 -9.73
N ASP A 263 -11.92 -21.36 -9.21
CA ASP A 263 -13.24 -21.28 -9.82
C ASP A 263 -13.71 -19.82 -9.96
N LEU A 264 -13.48 -18.98 -8.91
CA LEU A 264 -13.70 -17.54 -9.01
C LEU A 264 -12.93 -16.93 -10.20
N VAL A 265 -11.65 -17.26 -10.36
CA VAL A 265 -10.82 -16.71 -11.45
C VAL A 265 -11.31 -17.18 -12.81
N HIS A 266 -11.71 -18.46 -12.92
CA HIS A 266 -12.21 -19.02 -14.19
C HIS A 266 -13.52 -18.36 -14.63
N ASP A 267 -14.51 -18.28 -13.71
CA ASP A 267 -15.79 -17.65 -13.99
C ASP A 267 -15.64 -16.15 -14.28
N TRP A 268 -14.74 -15.48 -13.53
CA TRP A 268 -14.41 -14.07 -13.77
C TRP A 268 -13.83 -13.84 -15.16
N ARG A 269 -12.90 -14.73 -15.60
CA ARG A 269 -12.28 -14.68 -16.92
C ARG A 269 -13.30 -14.93 -18.03
N GLU A 270 -14.25 -15.83 -17.83
CA GLU A 270 -15.33 -16.09 -18.79
C GLU A 270 -16.12 -14.81 -19.06
N ILE A 271 -16.63 -14.15 -18.01
CA ILE A 271 -17.41 -12.91 -18.14
C ILE A 271 -16.53 -11.77 -18.72
N TRP A 272 -15.27 -11.69 -18.29
CA TRP A 272 -14.33 -10.71 -18.84
C TRP A 272 -14.12 -10.90 -20.35
N SER A 273 -13.98 -12.11 -20.82
CA SER A 273 -13.76 -12.41 -22.24
C SER A 273 -14.94 -12.02 -23.13
N LEU A 274 -16.15 -12.00 -22.55
CA LEU A 274 -17.38 -11.62 -23.27
C LEU A 274 -17.65 -10.12 -23.19
N HIS A 275 -17.36 -9.48 -22.08
CA HIS A 275 -17.89 -8.15 -21.76
C HIS A 275 -16.84 -7.15 -21.27
N GLY A 276 -15.63 -7.57 -20.89
CA GLY A 276 -14.62 -6.72 -20.28
C GLY A 276 -15.17 -6.00 -19.05
N PHE A 277 -15.11 -4.68 -19.05
CA PHE A 277 -15.65 -3.82 -17.98
C PHE A 277 -16.95 -3.10 -18.39
N ALA A 278 -17.68 -3.63 -19.37
CA ALA A 278 -18.97 -3.07 -19.80
C ALA A 278 -20.03 -3.18 -18.70
N GLU A 279 -20.80 -2.13 -18.53
CA GLU A 279 -21.80 -2.01 -17.45
C GLU A 279 -22.82 -3.18 -17.40
N PRO A 280 -23.33 -3.71 -18.52
CA PRO A 280 -24.28 -4.83 -18.49
C PRO A 280 -23.73 -6.08 -17.79
N ALA A 281 -22.41 -6.29 -17.77
CA ALA A 281 -21.78 -7.43 -17.10
C ALA A 281 -21.69 -7.32 -15.58
N PHE A 282 -21.93 -6.13 -14.99
CA PHE A 282 -21.73 -5.93 -13.54
C PHE A 282 -22.63 -6.81 -12.68
N ALA A 283 -23.81 -7.16 -13.17
CA ALA A 283 -24.70 -8.10 -12.47
C ALA A 283 -24.06 -9.50 -12.36
N HIS A 284 -23.46 -10.00 -13.44
CA HIS A 284 -22.76 -11.29 -13.46
C HIS A 284 -21.54 -11.29 -12.54
N TYR A 285 -20.72 -10.25 -12.61
CA TYR A 285 -19.57 -10.11 -11.71
C TYR A 285 -19.99 -10.09 -10.23
N ARG A 286 -21.06 -9.34 -9.87
CA ARG A 286 -21.59 -9.34 -8.50
C ARG A 286 -22.04 -10.72 -8.06
N GLN A 287 -22.74 -11.46 -8.94
CA GLN A 287 -23.19 -12.82 -8.64
C GLN A 287 -22.02 -13.77 -8.35
N ILE A 288 -20.94 -13.69 -9.14
CA ILE A 288 -19.73 -14.47 -8.92
C ILE A 288 -19.14 -14.14 -7.52
N LEU A 289 -18.96 -12.84 -7.20
CA LEU A 289 -18.42 -12.42 -5.91
C LEU A 289 -19.30 -12.87 -4.74
N GLN A 290 -20.62 -12.74 -4.85
CA GLN A 290 -21.58 -13.17 -3.82
C GLN A 290 -21.55 -14.67 -3.59
N ARG A 291 -21.51 -15.46 -4.69
CA ARG A 291 -21.38 -16.91 -4.62
C ARG A 291 -20.07 -17.31 -3.92
N THR A 292 -18.95 -16.72 -4.30
CA THR A 292 -17.66 -16.99 -3.64
C THR A 292 -17.70 -16.62 -2.16
N ALA A 293 -18.24 -15.43 -1.83
CA ALA A 293 -18.37 -15.00 -0.43
C ALA A 293 -19.20 -15.96 0.42
N SER A 294 -20.32 -16.50 -0.13
CA SER A 294 -21.18 -17.44 0.57
C SER A 294 -20.55 -18.81 0.84
N GLN A 295 -19.47 -19.15 0.14
CA GLN A 295 -18.74 -20.42 0.30
C GLN A 295 -17.53 -20.31 1.24
N LEU A 296 -17.17 -19.10 1.68
CA LEU A 296 -16.13 -18.93 2.69
C LEU A 296 -16.60 -19.53 4.03
N ALA A 297 -15.68 -20.17 4.74
CA ALA A 297 -15.98 -20.68 6.07
C ALA A 297 -16.31 -19.53 7.04
N PRO A 298 -17.18 -19.76 8.04
CA PRO A 298 -17.48 -18.74 9.05
C PRO A 298 -16.26 -18.29 9.86
N ASP A 299 -15.33 -19.20 10.13
CA ASP A 299 -14.08 -18.86 10.82
C ASP A 299 -13.18 -18.01 9.94
N PRO A 300 -12.87 -16.76 10.33
CA PRO A 300 -11.99 -15.89 9.56
C PRO A 300 -10.55 -16.41 9.46
N ARG A 301 -10.15 -17.32 10.36
CA ARG A 301 -8.81 -17.89 10.48
C ARG A 301 -8.76 -19.38 10.12
N VAL A 302 -9.74 -19.87 9.37
CA VAL A 302 -9.81 -21.27 8.91
C VAL A 302 -8.54 -21.75 8.21
N LEU A 303 -7.87 -20.84 7.52
CA LEU A 303 -6.50 -20.93 7.04
C LEU A 303 -5.76 -19.64 7.44
N VAL A 304 -4.46 -19.76 7.64
CA VAL A 304 -3.61 -18.68 8.14
C VAL A 304 -2.36 -18.60 7.28
N THR A 305 -1.98 -17.39 6.88
CA THR A 305 -0.73 -17.15 6.13
C THR A 305 0.51 -17.53 6.93
N ALA A 306 1.54 -18.05 6.28
CA ALA A 306 2.81 -18.38 6.92
C ALA A 306 3.57 -17.12 7.35
N SER A 307 3.55 -16.10 6.49
CA SER A 307 4.41 -14.92 6.61
C SER A 307 4.03 -13.97 7.74
N ASN A 308 2.74 -13.82 8.09
CA ASN A 308 2.29 -12.83 9.08
C ASN A 308 1.17 -13.30 9.99
N LYS A 309 0.75 -14.57 9.85
CA LYS A 309 -0.30 -15.22 10.67
C LYS A 309 -1.67 -14.52 10.59
N VAL A 310 -1.99 -13.89 9.46
CA VAL A 310 -3.33 -13.34 9.19
C VAL A 310 -4.26 -14.45 8.68
N GLY A 311 -5.52 -14.40 9.07
CA GLY A 311 -6.54 -15.31 8.54
C GLY A 311 -6.84 -15.04 7.07
N ILE A 312 -7.11 -16.07 6.29
CA ILE A 312 -7.30 -15.98 4.83
C ILE A 312 -8.55 -15.17 4.45
N ASN A 313 -9.67 -15.33 5.17
CA ASN A 313 -10.95 -14.72 4.79
C ASN A 313 -10.92 -13.17 4.79
N PRO A 314 -10.35 -12.48 5.82
CA PRO A 314 -10.18 -11.03 5.77
C PRO A 314 -9.36 -10.56 4.56
N VAL A 315 -8.33 -11.31 4.16
CA VAL A 315 -7.51 -10.96 3.00
C VAL A 315 -8.30 -11.14 1.70
N ILE A 316 -9.03 -12.26 1.53
CA ILE A 316 -9.91 -12.47 0.37
C ILE A 316 -10.92 -11.33 0.28
N ASN A 317 -11.59 -10.99 1.38
CA ASN A 317 -12.60 -9.94 1.39
C ASN A 317 -12.02 -8.58 0.94
N GLN A 318 -10.87 -8.17 1.47
CA GLN A 318 -10.33 -6.83 1.22
C GLN A 318 -9.50 -6.72 -0.07
N ARG A 319 -8.79 -7.78 -0.48
CA ARG A 319 -7.97 -7.73 -1.70
C ARG A 319 -8.69 -8.15 -2.96
N ILE A 320 -9.73 -9.00 -2.84
CA ILE A 320 -10.43 -9.57 -3.97
C ILE A 320 -11.88 -9.08 -3.99
N LEU A 321 -12.72 -9.55 -3.05
CA LEU A 321 -14.17 -9.36 -3.16
C LEU A 321 -14.59 -7.89 -3.14
N ALA A 322 -14.01 -7.06 -2.26
CA ALA A 322 -14.30 -5.63 -2.19
C ALA A 322 -13.62 -4.80 -3.29
N ALA A 323 -12.54 -5.34 -3.88
CA ALA A 323 -11.73 -4.60 -4.85
C ALA A 323 -12.05 -4.94 -6.30
N ALA A 324 -12.59 -6.14 -6.58
CA ALA A 324 -12.69 -6.66 -7.93
C ALA A 324 -13.71 -5.93 -8.83
N LEU A 325 -14.75 -5.32 -8.24
CA LEU A 325 -15.79 -4.62 -9.00
C LEU A 325 -16.08 -3.23 -8.41
N ARG A 326 -15.88 -2.18 -9.20
CA ARG A 326 -16.07 -0.77 -8.82
C ARG A 326 -16.85 -0.01 -9.88
N PRO A 327 -18.17 -0.19 -9.97
CA PRO A 327 -19.00 0.33 -11.05
C PRO A 327 -18.95 1.86 -11.22
N ARG A 328 -18.74 2.60 -10.13
CA ARG A 328 -18.72 4.08 -10.15
C ARG A 328 -17.56 4.66 -10.96
N ARG A 329 -16.58 3.86 -11.35
CA ARG A 329 -15.40 4.29 -12.09
C ARG A 329 -15.48 4.07 -13.59
N VAL A 330 -16.56 3.51 -14.11
CA VAL A 330 -16.72 3.23 -15.57
C VAL A 330 -16.53 4.48 -16.41
N ALA A 331 -17.07 5.63 -15.96
CA ALA A 331 -16.96 6.89 -16.69
C ALA A 331 -15.50 7.36 -16.88
N GLU A 332 -14.59 7.00 -15.95
CA GLU A 332 -13.17 7.36 -16.02
C GLU A 332 -12.38 6.49 -17.01
N PHE A 333 -12.91 5.31 -17.35
CA PHE A 333 -12.30 4.33 -18.24
C PHE A 333 -13.01 4.20 -19.59
N SER A 334 -13.98 5.08 -19.87
CA SER A 334 -14.70 5.05 -21.15
C SER A 334 -13.76 5.39 -22.32
N PRO A 335 -13.88 4.71 -23.48
CA PRO A 335 -12.97 4.89 -24.63
C PRO A 335 -12.87 6.33 -25.15
N ALA A 336 -13.84 7.18 -24.84
CA ALA A 336 -13.82 8.59 -25.22
C ALA A 336 -12.68 9.42 -24.57
N GLY A 337 -12.00 8.87 -23.55
CA GLY A 337 -10.89 9.51 -22.86
C GLY A 337 -9.50 8.93 -23.19
N ILE A 338 -9.41 7.94 -24.07
CA ILE A 338 -8.13 7.41 -24.55
C ILE A 338 -7.76 8.16 -25.83
N PRO A 339 -6.71 9.02 -25.84
CA PRO A 339 -6.23 9.59 -27.10
C PRO A 339 -5.85 8.44 -28.02
N ALA A 340 -6.31 8.49 -29.27
CA ALA A 340 -5.82 7.57 -30.30
C ALA A 340 -4.29 7.70 -30.37
N VAL A 341 -3.58 6.59 -30.18
CA VAL A 341 -2.13 6.50 -30.34
C VAL A 341 -1.80 6.55 -31.81
#